data_cc9babcf670ceb9b55bb2beb38e14005
#
_entry.id   cc9babcf670ceb9b55bb2beb38e14005
#
_cell.length_a   1.000
_cell.length_b   1.000
_cell.length_c   1.000
_cell.angle_alpha   90.00
_cell.angle_beta   90.00
_cell.angle_gamma   90.00
#
_symmetry.space_group_name_H-M   'P 1'
#
loop_
_entity.id
_entity.type
_entity.pdbx_description
1 polymer ?
#
loop_
_entity_poly.entity_id
_entity_poly.type
_entity_poly.pdbx_seq_one_letter_code
_entity_poly.pdbx_strand_id
1 'polypeptide(L)'
;MAVAVLWSVGQVPPAMAQAAALENSQVVITYVPPTNPDYQGVADRLKARHVLEDLRRFLAPLRLPRQLEIKTAQCDTTNAWYEPRGGVVICYEFIDWMERLAPVDNLPSGMTRQDAIVGPFVQVVFHELGHAVFDILQVPIIGREEDAADEFAGFIMLQFGKDVARRTLPGAAYFWQAGSTDWSKIDFADVHGNPVQRSFNYLCMAYGAFPDEFQDVVDNGLLPKSRAVLCPHEYQVLKSAFVQTIYPFIDQNLLKIVQSMRWLDTSDGSAR
;
A
#
# COMPACT_ATOMS: atom_id res chain seq x y z
N MET A 1 32.27 -16.95 -53.89
CA MET A 1 32.18 -17.37 -52.46
C MET A 1 31.49 -16.25 -51.69
N ALA A 2 30.25 -16.43 -51.33
CA ALA A 2 29.50 -15.48 -50.53
C ALA A 2 29.47 -16.00 -49.07
N VAL A 3 30.02 -15.23 -48.13
CA VAL A 3 30.00 -15.58 -46.73
C VAL A 3 28.73 -14.97 -46.11
N ALA A 4 27.76 -15.82 -45.75
CA ALA A 4 26.57 -15.44 -45.04
C ALA A 4 26.93 -15.28 -43.53
N VAL A 5 26.86 -14.06 -43.04
CA VAL A 5 26.98 -13.76 -41.58
C VAL A 5 25.61 -13.97 -40.97
N LEU A 6 25.44 -15.09 -40.26
CA LEU A 6 24.27 -15.37 -39.45
C LEU A 6 24.38 -14.56 -38.13
N TRP A 7 23.55 -13.55 -37.99
CA TRP A 7 23.31 -12.88 -36.72
C TRP A 7 22.48 -13.80 -35.82
N SER A 8 23.11 -14.37 -34.79
CA SER A 8 22.38 -15.06 -33.73
C SER A 8 21.64 -14.01 -32.89
N VAL A 9 20.31 -13.96 -33.04
CA VAL A 9 19.44 -13.22 -32.12
C VAL A 9 19.51 -13.95 -30.78
N GLY A 10 20.23 -13.36 -29.83
CA GLY A 10 20.36 -13.90 -28.48
C GLY A 10 18.95 -14.00 -27.86
N GLN A 11 18.54 -15.21 -27.50
CA GLN A 11 17.32 -15.42 -26.75
C GLN A 11 17.48 -14.79 -25.37
N VAL A 12 16.61 -13.82 -25.05
CA VAL A 12 16.51 -13.23 -23.71
C VAL A 12 16.16 -14.37 -22.74
N PRO A 13 16.88 -14.52 -21.60
CA PRO A 13 16.56 -15.54 -20.62
C PRO A 13 15.09 -15.41 -20.16
N PRO A 14 14.36 -16.53 -19.99
CA PRO A 14 12.93 -16.50 -19.65
C PRO A 14 12.61 -15.70 -18.39
N ALA A 15 13.53 -15.65 -17.40
CA ALA A 15 13.40 -14.83 -16.19
C ALA A 15 13.42 -13.32 -16.48
N MET A 16 14.25 -12.85 -17.44
CA MET A 16 14.29 -11.42 -17.82
C MET A 16 13.08 -11.03 -18.67
N ALA A 17 12.59 -11.95 -19.53
CA ALA A 17 11.36 -11.75 -20.29
C ALA A 17 10.12 -11.70 -19.36
N GLN A 18 10.11 -12.49 -18.30
CA GLN A 18 9.04 -12.51 -17.29
C GLN A 18 9.06 -11.24 -16.42
N ALA A 19 10.24 -10.74 -16.06
CA ALA A 19 10.38 -9.48 -15.32
C ALA A 19 9.93 -8.27 -16.17
N ALA A 20 10.26 -8.24 -17.45
CA ALA A 20 9.82 -7.20 -18.37
C ALA A 20 8.29 -7.22 -18.64
N ALA A 21 7.66 -8.41 -18.55
CA ALA A 21 6.20 -8.57 -18.70
C ALA A 21 5.41 -8.08 -17.47
N LEU A 22 6.08 -7.86 -16.33
CA LEU A 22 5.46 -7.37 -15.08
C LEU A 22 5.52 -5.85 -14.93
N GLU A 23 5.91 -5.11 -15.95
CA GLU A 23 5.87 -3.66 -15.91
C GLU A 23 4.55 -3.13 -16.51
N ASN A 24 3.82 -2.34 -15.70
CA ASN A 24 2.67 -1.61 -16.23
C ASN A 24 3.16 -0.38 -17.00
N SER A 25 3.08 -0.44 -18.33
CA SER A 25 3.51 0.67 -19.21
C SER A 25 2.71 1.98 -19.02
N GLN A 26 1.54 1.91 -18.38
CA GLN A 26 0.73 3.07 -18.04
C GLN A 26 1.14 3.69 -16.68
N VAL A 27 2.00 3.03 -15.90
CA VAL A 27 2.49 3.57 -14.63
C VAL A 27 3.89 4.15 -14.82
N VAL A 28 4.00 5.46 -14.66
CA VAL A 28 5.27 6.22 -14.67
C VAL A 28 5.71 6.44 -13.25
N ILE A 29 6.98 6.20 -12.95
CA ILE A 29 7.55 6.40 -11.62
C ILE A 29 8.63 7.46 -11.65
N THR A 30 8.67 8.32 -10.61
CA THR A 30 9.62 9.43 -10.54
C THR A 30 10.15 9.61 -9.10
N TYR A 31 11.47 9.51 -8.91
CA TYR A 31 12.12 9.94 -7.68
C TYR A 31 12.64 11.37 -7.88
N VAL A 32 11.93 12.38 -7.35
CA VAL A 32 12.35 13.78 -7.44
C VAL A 32 13.44 14.04 -6.39
N PRO A 33 14.65 14.47 -6.78
CA PRO A 33 15.69 14.76 -5.80
C PRO A 33 15.23 15.86 -4.82
N PRO A 34 15.42 15.69 -3.49
CA PRO A 34 15.08 16.73 -2.54
C PRO A 34 16.06 17.92 -2.66
N THR A 35 15.58 19.12 -2.38
CA THR A 35 16.41 20.34 -2.27
C THR A 35 16.97 20.50 -0.86
N ASN A 36 16.25 20.01 0.18
CA ASN A 36 16.74 19.96 1.54
C ASN A 36 17.56 18.68 1.75
N PRO A 37 18.87 18.79 2.15
CA PRO A 37 19.75 17.64 2.37
C PRO A 37 19.24 16.68 3.48
N ASP A 38 18.41 17.15 4.41
CA ASP A 38 17.86 16.30 5.48
C ASP A 38 17.02 15.14 4.94
N TYR A 39 16.39 15.32 3.78
CA TYR A 39 15.57 14.28 3.12
C TYR A 39 16.35 13.41 2.14
N GLN A 40 17.64 13.72 1.87
CA GLN A 40 18.44 12.92 0.94
C GLN A 40 18.54 11.45 1.36
N GLY A 41 18.68 11.19 2.67
CA GLY A 41 18.73 9.83 3.20
C GLY A 41 17.44 9.04 2.99
N VAL A 42 16.27 9.71 3.06
CA VAL A 42 14.96 9.09 2.76
C VAL A 42 14.88 8.75 1.27
N ALA A 43 15.19 9.71 0.40
CA ALA A 43 15.15 9.53 -1.05
C ALA A 43 16.06 8.37 -1.51
N ASP A 44 17.31 8.33 -0.99
CA ASP A 44 18.27 7.30 -1.32
C ASP A 44 17.80 5.90 -0.87
N ARG A 45 17.21 5.78 0.33
CA ARG A 45 16.68 4.50 0.83
C ARG A 45 15.52 4.00 -0.04
N LEU A 46 14.58 4.86 -0.43
CA LEU A 46 13.45 4.47 -1.28
C LEU A 46 13.93 3.99 -2.64
N LYS A 47 14.88 4.70 -3.24
CA LYS A 47 15.48 4.34 -4.52
C LYS A 47 16.32 3.07 -4.44
N ALA A 48 17.15 2.92 -3.42
CA ALA A 48 17.98 1.73 -3.23
C ALA A 48 17.14 0.46 -3.00
N ARG A 49 15.94 0.60 -2.41
CA ARG A 49 14.99 -0.48 -2.20
C ARG A 49 14.00 -0.67 -3.35
N HIS A 50 14.13 0.09 -4.42
CA HIS A 50 13.28 0.00 -5.61
C HIS A 50 11.76 0.13 -5.31
N VAL A 51 11.39 0.99 -4.34
CA VAL A 51 10.02 1.05 -3.82
C VAL A 51 9.00 1.40 -4.91
N LEU A 52 9.29 2.38 -5.78
CA LEU A 52 8.37 2.75 -6.86
C LEU A 52 8.34 1.71 -7.99
N GLU A 53 9.45 1.05 -8.25
CA GLU A 53 9.52 -0.07 -9.19
C GLU A 53 8.66 -1.25 -8.72
N ASP A 54 8.69 -1.56 -7.43
CA ASP A 54 7.85 -2.60 -6.85
C ASP A 54 6.37 -2.23 -6.89
N LEU A 55 6.01 -0.97 -6.63
CA LEU A 55 4.64 -0.48 -6.82
C LEU A 55 4.19 -0.61 -8.28
N ARG A 56 5.03 -0.24 -9.24
CA ARG A 56 4.74 -0.40 -10.68
C ARG A 56 4.53 -1.87 -11.06
N ARG A 57 5.34 -2.79 -10.52
CA ARG A 57 5.17 -4.24 -10.71
C ARG A 57 3.89 -4.75 -10.08
N PHE A 58 3.57 -4.28 -8.87
CA PHE A 58 2.34 -4.65 -8.20
C PHE A 58 1.10 -4.24 -9.01
N LEU A 59 1.16 -3.08 -9.65
CA LEU A 59 0.09 -2.56 -10.52
C LEU A 59 0.09 -3.18 -11.91
N ALA A 60 1.02 -4.07 -12.26
CA ALA A 60 1.08 -4.70 -13.58
C ALA A 60 -0.24 -5.35 -14.03
N PRO A 61 -1.03 -6.01 -13.16
CA PRO A 61 -2.32 -6.58 -13.54
C PRO A 61 -3.40 -5.55 -13.90
N LEU A 62 -3.26 -4.30 -13.45
CA LEU A 62 -4.30 -3.28 -13.59
C LEU A 62 -4.26 -2.65 -14.99
N ARG A 63 -5.33 -2.82 -15.76
CA ARG A 63 -5.48 -2.23 -17.09
C ARG A 63 -5.97 -0.80 -16.98
N LEU A 64 -5.05 0.14 -16.98
CA LEU A 64 -5.34 1.57 -16.90
C LEU A 64 -5.63 2.13 -18.31
N PRO A 65 -6.74 2.86 -18.52
CA PRO A 65 -7.06 3.50 -19.80
C PRO A 65 -6.21 4.76 -20.07
N ARG A 66 -5.55 5.32 -19.06
CA ARG A 66 -4.65 6.46 -19.15
C ARG A 66 -3.47 6.31 -18.19
N GLN A 67 -2.44 7.12 -18.42
CA GLN A 67 -1.23 7.08 -17.62
C GLN A 67 -1.50 7.54 -16.17
N LEU A 68 -0.82 6.86 -15.23
CA LEU A 68 -0.72 7.22 -13.82
C LEU A 68 0.73 7.49 -13.47
N GLU A 69 1.06 8.69 -13.01
CA GLU A 69 2.34 8.98 -12.41
C GLU A 69 2.31 8.67 -10.91
N ILE A 70 3.38 8.07 -10.39
CA ILE A 70 3.64 7.89 -8.95
C ILE A 70 5.00 8.47 -8.67
N LYS A 71 5.07 9.47 -7.79
CA LYS A 71 6.33 10.13 -7.47
C LYS A 71 6.57 10.32 -5.99
N THR A 72 7.83 10.28 -5.61
CA THR A 72 8.29 10.75 -4.30
C THR A 72 8.98 12.09 -4.47
N ALA A 73 8.70 13.05 -3.59
CA ALA A 73 9.21 14.42 -3.68
C ALA A 73 9.33 15.07 -2.30
N GLN A 74 10.11 16.13 -2.21
CA GLN A 74 9.99 17.11 -1.13
C GLN A 74 8.78 17.99 -1.44
N CYS A 75 7.90 18.21 -0.45
CA CYS A 75 6.64 18.92 -0.63
C CYS A 75 6.47 20.15 0.26
N ASP A 76 7.39 20.37 1.20
CA ASP A 76 7.31 21.39 2.25
C ASP A 76 6.05 21.24 3.14
N THR A 77 5.48 20.03 3.14
CA THR A 77 4.35 19.61 3.97
C THR A 77 4.42 18.11 4.26
N THR A 78 3.90 17.70 5.44
CA THR A 78 3.82 16.30 5.85
C THR A 78 2.54 15.69 5.28
N ASN A 79 2.58 15.22 4.04
CA ASN A 79 1.41 14.70 3.34
C ASN A 79 1.75 13.68 2.24
N ALA A 80 0.73 13.01 1.73
CA ALA A 80 0.67 12.34 0.45
C ALA A 80 -0.70 12.67 -0.16
N TRP A 81 -0.82 12.66 -1.50
CA TRP A 81 -2.09 12.95 -2.16
C TRP A 81 -2.13 12.44 -3.60
N TYR A 82 -3.33 12.27 -4.12
CA TYR A 82 -3.59 12.07 -5.54
C TYR A 82 -4.16 13.36 -6.16
N GLU A 83 -3.70 13.67 -7.37
CA GLU A 83 -4.27 14.71 -8.24
C GLU A 83 -4.60 14.13 -9.62
N PRO A 84 -5.78 14.40 -10.21
CA PRO A 84 -6.20 13.81 -11.49
C PRO A 84 -5.23 14.03 -12.64
N ARG A 85 -4.45 15.12 -12.61
CA ARG A 85 -3.44 15.48 -13.62
C ARG A 85 -2.00 15.40 -13.13
N GLY A 86 -1.81 15.27 -11.82
CA GLY A 86 -0.51 15.27 -11.16
C GLY A 86 -0.06 13.89 -10.69
N GLY A 87 -0.98 12.91 -10.69
CA GLY A 87 -0.72 11.56 -10.20
C GLY A 87 -0.66 11.46 -8.67
N VAL A 88 -0.05 10.40 -8.16
CA VAL A 88 0.18 10.17 -6.73
C VAL A 88 1.50 10.79 -6.32
N VAL A 89 1.47 11.62 -5.29
CA VAL A 89 2.65 12.26 -4.69
C VAL A 89 2.83 11.77 -3.27
N ILE A 90 4.03 11.29 -2.94
CA ILE A 90 4.40 10.83 -1.59
C ILE A 90 5.54 11.71 -1.12
N CYS A 91 5.30 12.52 -0.09
CA CYS A 91 6.26 13.50 0.41
C CYS A 91 7.33 12.83 1.27
N TYR A 92 8.59 13.25 1.14
CA TYR A 92 9.67 12.79 2.01
C TYR A 92 9.44 13.17 3.47
N GLU A 93 8.83 14.32 3.70
CA GLU A 93 8.42 14.80 5.04
C GLU A 93 7.46 13.82 5.73
N PHE A 94 6.54 13.23 4.96
CA PHE A 94 5.60 12.25 5.50
C PHE A 94 6.30 10.96 5.92
N ILE A 95 7.24 10.48 5.10
CA ILE A 95 8.01 9.27 5.39
C ILE A 95 8.92 9.49 6.61
N ASP A 96 9.61 10.61 6.67
CA ASP A 96 10.45 10.99 7.80
C ASP A 96 9.62 11.14 9.10
N TRP A 97 8.41 11.68 8.99
CA TRP A 97 7.48 11.77 10.13
C TRP A 97 7.06 10.38 10.64
N MET A 98 6.70 9.44 9.75
CA MET A 98 6.39 8.06 10.14
C MET A 98 7.57 7.37 10.83
N GLU A 99 8.80 7.55 10.31
CA GLU A 99 10.02 7.00 10.90
C GLU A 99 10.27 7.54 12.31
N ARG A 100 9.95 8.82 12.55
CA ARG A 100 10.08 9.46 13.88
C ARG A 100 8.98 9.06 14.85
N LEU A 101 7.77 8.85 14.38
CA LEU A 101 6.65 8.40 15.21
C LEU A 101 6.78 6.94 15.63
N ALA A 102 7.42 6.10 14.82
CA ALA A 102 7.58 4.69 15.13
C ALA A 102 8.50 4.53 16.36
N PRO A 103 7.97 4.07 17.51
CA PRO A 103 8.75 3.98 18.72
C PRO A 103 9.84 2.93 18.61
N VAL A 104 10.94 3.14 19.37
CA VAL A 104 12.04 2.17 19.48
C VAL A 104 11.66 1.04 20.44
N ASP A 105 10.89 1.39 21.48
CA ASP A 105 10.48 0.51 22.58
C ASP A 105 8.96 0.57 22.79
N ASN A 106 8.41 -0.41 23.51
CA ASN A 106 7.00 -0.47 23.93
C ASN A 106 5.98 -0.62 22.77
N LEU A 107 6.37 -1.32 21.71
CA LEU A 107 5.43 -1.74 20.68
C LEU A 107 4.50 -2.85 21.17
N PRO A 108 3.28 -2.96 20.63
CA PRO A 108 2.41 -4.10 20.88
C PRO A 108 3.13 -5.43 20.64
N SER A 109 2.78 -6.47 21.43
CA SER A 109 3.38 -7.79 21.30
C SER A 109 3.31 -8.30 19.86
N GLY A 110 4.44 -8.75 19.35
CA GLY A 110 4.55 -9.29 17.98
C GLY A 110 4.72 -8.25 16.88
N MET A 111 4.74 -6.94 17.20
CA MET A 111 5.01 -5.86 16.23
C MET A 111 6.46 -5.41 16.33
N THR A 112 7.11 -5.27 15.18
CA THR A 112 8.45 -4.68 15.09
C THR A 112 8.37 -3.19 14.76
N ARG A 113 9.45 -2.42 15.04
CA ARG A 113 9.54 -1.03 14.61
C ARG A 113 9.39 -0.89 13.09
N GLN A 114 9.92 -1.85 12.33
CA GLN A 114 9.75 -1.87 10.88
C GLN A 114 8.29 -2.01 10.47
N ASP A 115 7.49 -2.83 11.17
CA ASP A 115 6.06 -2.98 10.89
C ASP A 115 5.30 -1.67 11.18
N ALA A 116 5.69 -0.95 12.23
CA ALA A 116 5.13 0.36 12.59
C ALA A 116 5.49 1.48 11.58
N ILE A 117 6.52 1.28 10.73
CA ILE A 117 6.89 2.21 9.64
C ILE A 117 6.28 1.75 8.31
N VAL A 118 6.47 0.48 7.96
CA VAL A 118 6.06 -0.06 6.67
C VAL A 118 4.53 -0.17 6.56
N GLY A 119 3.85 -0.53 7.65
CA GLY A 119 2.39 -0.63 7.68
C GLY A 119 1.69 0.65 7.23
N PRO A 120 1.90 1.79 7.92
CA PRO A 120 1.28 3.06 7.52
C PRO A 120 1.78 3.56 6.16
N PHE A 121 3.05 3.34 5.81
CA PHE A 121 3.57 3.71 4.49
C PHE A 121 2.79 3.00 3.38
N VAL A 122 2.66 1.68 3.45
CA VAL A 122 1.93 0.88 2.47
C VAL A 122 0.46 1.27 2.45
N GLN A 123 -0.15 1.50 3.62
CA GLN A 123 -1.54 1.93 3.73
C GLN A 123 -1.78 3.25 3.01
N VAL A 124 -0.99 4.29 3.28
CA VAL A 124 -1.17 5.61 2.68
C VAL A 124 -0.91 5.56 1.17
N VAL A 125 0.13 4.85 0.71
CA VAL A 125 0.37 4.68 -0.73
C VAL A 125 -0.82 4.03 -1.43
N PHE A 126 -1.43 2.99 -0.85
CA PHE A 126 -2.62 2.37 -1.45
C PHE A 126 -3.88 3.18 -1.26
N HIS A 127 -3.98 4.02 -0.24
CA HIS A 127 -5.06 4.99 -0.09
C HIS A 127 -5.05 5.99 -1.26
N GLU A 128 -3.91 6.60 -1.56
CA GLU A 128 -3.77 7.54 -2.69
C GLU A 128 -3.93 6.83 -4.05
N LEU A 129 -3.47 5.58 -4.16
CA LEU A 129 -3.76 4.76 -5.33
C LEU A 129 -5.25 4.40 -5.44
N GLY A 130 -5.97 4.31 -4.34
CA GLY A 130 -7.43 4.16 -4.32
C GLY A 130 -8.12 5.31 -5.05
N HIS A 131 -7.81 6.56 -4.67
CA HIS A 131 -8.32 7.76 -5.36
C HIS A 131 -7.97 7.74 -6.85
N ALA A 132 -6.72 7.40 -7.20
CA ALA A 132 -6.28 7.29 -8.58
C ALA A 132 -7.08 6.24 -9.37
N VAL A 133 -7.31 5.07 -8.79
CA VAL A 133 -8.09 3.99 -9.41
C VAL A 133 -9.55 4.39 -9.59
N PHE A 134 -10.16 5.01 -8.58
CA PHE A 134 -11.55 5.46 -8.66
C PHE A 134 -11.75 6.50 -9.76
N ASP A 135 -10.87 7.49 -9.85
CA ASP A 135 -10.91 8.51 -10.90
C ASP A 135 -10.59 7.93 -12.28
N ILE A 136 -9.51 7.15 -12.43
CA ILE A 136 -9.08 6.65 -13.74
C ILE A 136 -10.07 5.64 -14.33
N LEU A 137 -10.63 4.76 -13.49
CA LEU A 137 -11.58 3.73 -13.90
C LEU A 137 -13.05 4.18 -13.78
N GLN A 138 -13.29 5.41 -13.31
CA GLN A 138 -14.64 5.97 -13.08
C GLN A 138 -15.50 5.05 -12.20
N VAL A 139 -14.89 4.58 -11.08
CA VAL A 139 -15.56 3.70 -10.12
C VAL A 139 -16.63 4.51 -9.37
N PRO A 140 -17.89 4.07 -9.36
CA PRO A 140 -18.94 4.77 -8.62
C PRO A 140 -18.73 4.61 -7.11
N ILE A 141 -18.59 5.71 -6.40
CA ILE A 141 -18.46 5.76 -4.94
C ILE A 141 -19.77 6.21 -4.33
N ILE A 142 -20.27 5.45 -3.35
CA ILE A 142 -21.43 5.81 -2.55
C ILE A 142 -20.94 6.08 -1.12
N GLY A 143 -21.05 7.33 -0.68
CA GLY A 143 -20.54 7.78 0.61
C GLY A 143 -19.30 8.65 0.47
N ARG A 144 -18.45 8.63 1.49
CA ARG A 144 -17.20 9.40 1.49
C ARG A 144 -16.12 8.65 0.71
N GLU A 145 -15.47 9.35 -0.21
CA GLU A 145 -14.40 8.77 -1.02
C GLU A 145 -13.19 8.39 -0.15
N GLU A 146 -12.90 9.15 0.91
CA GLU A 146 -11.83 8.87 1.86
C GLU A 146 -12.00 7.53 2.59
N ASP A 147 -13.23 7.21 3.00
CA ASP A 147 -13.52 5.90 3.60
C ASP A 147 -13.36 4.77 2.56
N ALA A 148 -13.80 5.01 1.32
CA ALA A 148 -13.62 4.04 0.24
C ALA A 148 -12.13 3.82 -0.11
N ALA A 149 -11.31 4.87 -0.07
CA ALA A 149 -9.86 4.79 -0.29
C ALA A 149 -9.16 4.02 0.84
N ASP A 150 -9.58 4.19 2.10
CA ASP A 150 -9.11 3.38 3.22
C ASP A 150 -9.48 1.90 3.06
N GLU A 151 -10.71 1.61 2.67
CA GLU A 151 -11.16 0.23 2.43
C GLU A 151 -10.43 -0.40 1.24
N PHE A 152 -10.19 0.37 0.17
CA PHE A 152 -9.36 -0.06 -0.95
C PHE A 152 -7.95 -0.41 -0.47
N ALA A 153 -7.29 0.48 0.29
CA ALA A 153 -5.94 0.25 0.81
C ALA A 153 -5.87 -1.03 1.66
N GLY A 154 -6.77 -1.18 2.63
CA GLY A 154 -6.82 -2.36 3.49
C GLY A 154 -7.09 -3.65 2.70
N PHE A 155 -8.01 -3.61 1.72
CA PHE A 155 -8.27 -4.76 0.85
C PHE A 155 -7.05 -5.16 0.02
N ILE A 156 -6.35 -4.20 -0.55
CA ILE A 156 -5.12 -4.45 -1.33
C ILE A 156 -4.01 -5.02 -0.43
N MET A 157 -3.83 -4.50 0.79
CA MET A 157 -2.85 -5.03 1.75
C MET A 157 -3.09 -6.51 2.08
N LEU A 158 -4.34 -6.96 2.09
CA LEU A 158 -4.71 -8.36 2.27
C LEU A 158 -4.34 -9.25 1.07
N GLN A 159 -4.22 -8.68 -0.15
CA GLN A 159 -3.87 -9.44 -1.35
C GLN A 159 -2.39 -9.87 -1.40
N PHE A 160 -1.53 -9.27 -0.57
CA PHE A 160 -0.12 -9.70 -0.42
C PHE A 160 0.05 -11.03 0.35
N GLY A 161 -1.04 -11.59 0.86
CA GLY A 161 -1.04 -12.82 1.65
C GLY A 161 -0.96 -12.56 3.16
N LYS A 162 -1.21 -13.63 3.93
CA LYS A 162 -1.38 -13.57 5.40
C LYS A 162 -0.17 -12.98 6.12
N ASP A 163 1.04 -13.40 5.74
CA ASP A 163 2.28 -13.00 6.44
C ASP A 163 2.54 -11.49 6.28
N VAL A 164 2.32 -10.94 5.08
CA VAL A 164 2.44 -9.50 4.82
C VAL A 164 1.32 -8.73 5.50
N ALA A 165 0.07 -9.21 5.40
CA ALA A 165 -1.09 -8.61 6.05
C ALA A 165 -0.90 -8.56 7.57
N ARG A 166 -0.35 -9.63 8.18
CA ARG A 166 -0.07 -9.71 9.61
C ARG A 166 0.91 -8.65 10.11
N ARG A 167 1.82 -8.22 9.27
CA ARG A 167 2.81 -7.19 9.60
C ARG A 167 2.30 -5.78 9.30
N THR A 168 1.61 -5.59 8.19
CA THR A 168 1.29 -4.26 7.68
C THR A 168 0.00 -3.68 8.24
N LEU A 169 -1.08 -4.46 8.36
CA LEU A 169 -2.37 -3.95 8.84
C LEU A 169 -2.35 -3.54 10.32
N PRO A 170 -1.79 -4.34 11.26
CA PRO A 170 -1.63 -3.87 12.64
C PRO A 170 -0.71 -2.65 12.76
N GLY A 171 0.34 -2.56 11.92
CA GLY A 171 1.22 -1.39 11.87
C GLY A 171 0.48 -0.12 11.44
N ALA A 172 -0.37 -0.21 10.40
CA ALA A 172 -1.22 0.89 9.97
C ALA A 172 -2.24 1.28 11.06
N ALA A 173 -2.90 0.29 11.68
CA ALA A 173 -3.84 0.52 12.77
C ALA A 173 -3.17 1.21 13.97
N TYR A 174 -1.97 0.76 14.35
CA TYR A 174 -1.17 1.36 15.42
C TYR A 174 -0.85 2.84 15.12
N PHE A 175 -0.43 3.16 13.90
CA PHE A 175 -0.11 4.53 13.48
C PHE A 175 -1.30 5.47 13.67
N TRP A 176 -2.48 5.09 13.20
CA TRP A 176 -3.68 5.89 13.35
C TRP A 176 -4.11 6.04 14.80
N GLN A 177 -3.95 5.00 15.62
CA GLN A 177 -4.26 5.06 17.04
C GLN A 177 -3.26 5.93 17.80
N ALA A 178 -1.95 5.77 17.57
CA ALA A 178 -0.89 6.49 18.27
C ALA A 178 -0.91 7.99 17.97
N GLY A 179 -1.24 8.39 16.74
CA GLY A 179 -1.38 9.80 16.33
C GLY A 179 -2.59 10.52 16.95
N SER A 180 -3.45 9.83 17.70
CA SER A 180 -4.77 10.32 18.12
C SER A 180 -4.96 10.32 19.63
N THR A 181 -3.93 10.54 20.40
CA THR A 181 -3.98 10.48 21.87
C THR A 181 -4.75 11.64 22.51
N ASP A 182 -4.97 12.73 21.79
CA ASP A 182 -5.65 13.93 22.28
C ASP A 182 -6.98 14.16 21.53
N TRP A 183 -8.07 13.71 22.13
CA TRP A 183 -9.43 13.85 21.57
C TRP A 183 -9.86 15.30 21.31
N SER A 184 -9.26 16.28 22.02
CA SER A 184 -9.58 17.70 21.84
C SER A 184 -9.06 18.26 20.51
N LYS A 185 -8.13 17.57 19.87
CA LYS A 185 -7.51 17.94 18.59
C LYS A 185 -8.11 17.22 17.39
N ILE A 186 -9.08 16.32 17.61
CA ILE A 186 -9.73 15.61 16.51
C ILE A 186 -10.71 16.57 15.84
N ASP A 187 -10.49 16.81 14.56
CA ASP A 187 -11.46 17.53 13.73
C ASP A 187 -12.53 16.54 13.22
N PHE A 188 -13.71 16.61 13.80
CA PHE A 188 -14.86 15.78 13.38
C PHE A 188 -15.49 16.26 12.07
N ALA A 189 -15.07 17.42 11.54
CA ALA A 189 -15.51 17.93 10.24
C ALA A 189 -14.54 17.52 9.11
N ASP A 190 -13.42 16.84 9.43
CA ASP A 190 -12.49 16.31 8.44
C ASP A 190 -13.19 15.34 7.48
N VAL A 191 -12.78 15.36 6.21
CA VAL A 191 -13.29 14.45 5.19
C VAL A 191 -12.92 12.98 5.46
N HIS A 192 -11.80 12.76 6.17
CA HIS A 192 -11.39 11.43 6.62
C HIS A 192 -12.17 10.96 7.85
N GLY A 193 -12.24 9.66 8.03
CA GLY A 193 -12.70 9.06 9.27
C GLY A 193 -11.80 9.43 10.45
N ASN A 194 -12.39 9.47 11.66
CA ASN A 194 -11.61 9.65 12.89
C ASN A 194 -10.45 8.63 12.93
N PRO A 195 -9.21 9.05 13.28
CA PRO A 195 -8.05 8.17 13.27
C PRO A 195 -8.23 6.88 14.08
N VAL A 196 -8.89 6.94 15.25
CA VAL A 196 -9.18 5.75 16.06
C VAL A 196 -10.19 4.83 15.34
N GLN A 197 -11.18 5.39 14.65
CA GLN A 197 -12.12 4.61 13.84
C GLN A 197 -11.41 3.94 12.66
N ARG A 198 -10.52 4.65 11.97
CA ARG A 198 -9.67 4.09 10.90
C ARG A 198 -8.84 2.90 11.42
N SER A 199 -8.22 3.03 12.61
CA SER A 199 -7.51 1.93 13.28
C SER A 199 -8.38 0.68 13.44
N PHE A 200 -9.59 0.83 13.99
CA PHE A 200 -10.51 -0.30 14.15
C PHE A 200 -10.97 -0.88 12.81
N ASN A 201 -11.14 -0.07 11.78
CA ASN A 201 -11.51 -0.55 10.45
C ASN A 201 -10.42 -1.43 9.83
N TYR A 202 -9.12 -1.05 9.93
CA TYR A 202 -8.02 -1.89 9.47
C TYR A 202 -7.93 -3.22 10.21
N LEU A 203 -8.07 -3.21 11.54
CA LEU A 203 -8.09 -4.46 12.33
C LEU A 203 -9.32 -5.32 11.99
N CYS A 204 -10.46 -4.71 11.73
CA CYS A 204 -11.68 -5.40 11.34
C CYS A 204 -11.55 -6.05 9.96
N MET A 205 -10.97 -5.37 8.97
CA MET A 205 -10.69 -5.96 7.65
C MET A 205 -9.74 -7.15 7.77
N ALA A 206 -8.68 -7.01 8.57
CA ALA A 206 -7.71 -8.07 8.82
C ALA A 206 -8.36 -9.31 9.46
N TYR A 207 -9.10 -9.11 10.55
CA TYR A 207 -9.82 -10.17 11.24
C TYR A 207 -10.92 -10.77 10.34
N GLY A 208 -11.65 -9.94 9.60
CA GLY A 208 -12.72 -10.40 8.70
C GLY A 208 -12.21 -11.29 7.56
N ALA A 209 -11.01 -11.00 7.06
CA ALA A 209 -10.36 -11.78 6.01
C ALA A 209 -9.72 -13.08 6.53
N PHE A 210 -9.06 -13.02 7.67
CA PHE A 210 -8.26 -14.11 8.27
C PHE A 210 -8.52 -14.23 9.78
N PRO A 211 -9.71 -14.69 10.23
CA PRO A 211 -10.05 -14.71 11.66
C PRO A 211 -9.03 -15.46 12.52
N ASP A 212 -8.59 -16.63 12.07
CA ASP A 212 -7.64 -17.46 12.83
C ASP A 212 -6.28 -16.78 12.99
N GLU A 213 -5.83 -16.05 11.97
CA GLU A 213 -4.54 -15.34 11.97
C GLU A 213 -4.55 -14.07 12.84
N PHE A 214 -5.72 -13.46 13.03
CA PHE A 214 -5.88 -12.20 13.76
C PHE A 214 -6.72 -12.35 15.03
N GLN A 215 -6.91 -13.58 15.54
CA GLN A 215 -7.68 -13.80 16.77
C GLN A 215 -7.07 -13.06 17.97
N ASP A 216 -5.77 -12.94 18.02
CA ASP A 216 -5.03 -12.24 19.07
C ASP A 216 -5.37 -10.74 19.18
N VAL A 217 -5.74 -10.07 18.07
CA VAL A 217 -6.16 -8.65 18.16
C VAL A 217 -7.47 -8.49 18.92
N VAL A 218 -8.32 -9.54 18.90
CA VAL A 218 -9.56 -9.59 19.69
C VAL A 218 -9.27 -10.00 21.12
N ASP A 219 -8.43 -11.02 21.33
CA ASP A 219 -8.08 -11.54 22.65
C ASP A 219 -7.32 -10.52 23.51
N ASN A 220 -6.46 -9.72 22.87
CA ASN A 220 -5.72 -8.64 23.51
C ASN A 220 -6.52 -7.32 23.62
N GLY A 221 -7.78 -7.29 23.15
CA GLY A 221 -8.66 -6.12 23.26
C GLY A 221 -8.35 -4.97 22.30
N LEU A 222 -7.46 -5.18 21.30
CA LEU A 222 -7.18 -4.19 20.25
C LEU A 222 -8.38 -4.01 19.32
N LEU A 223 -9.14 -5.07 19.07
CA LEU A 223 -10.43 -5.05 18.39
C LEU A 223 -11.52 -5.51 19.36
N PRO A 224 -12.50 -4.65 19.74
CA PRO A 224 -13.57 -5.05 20.64
C PRO A 224 -14.37 -6.25 20.10
N LYS A 225 -14.72 -7.21 20.97
CA LYS A 225 -15.49 -8.41 20.60
C LYS A 225 -16.80 -8.06 19.90
N SER A 226 -17.49 -7.01 20.36
CA SER A 226 -18.73 -6.52 19.74
C SER A 226 -18.53 -6.01 18.31
N ARG A 227 -17.33 -5.49 17.98
CA ARG A 227 -16.96 -5.08 16.62
C ARG A 227 -16.54 -6.28 15.78
N ALA A 228 -15.75 -7.19 16.33
CA ALA A 228 -15.20 -8.35 15.66
C ALA A 228 -16.26 -9.26 15.02
N VAL A 229 -17.43 -9.43 15.66
CA VAL A 229 -18.54 -10.27 15.14
C VAL A 229 -19.09 -9.78 13.80
N LEU A 230 -18.91 -8.51 13.46
CA LEU A 230 -19.38 -7.91 12.20
C LEU A 230 -18.36 -8.00 11.07
N CYS A 231 -17.08 -8.11 11.41
CA CYS A 231 -15.97 -7.98 10.47
C CYS A 231 -15.97 -9.01 9.32
N PRO A 232 -16.32 -10.30 9.53
CA PRO A 232 -16.40 -11.25 8.41
C PRO A 232 -17.45 -10.83 7.36
N HIS A 233 -18.58 -10.31 7.80
CA HIS A 233 -19.62 -9.82 6.89
C HIS A 233 -19.16 -8.57 6.14
N GLU A 234 -18.59 -7.58 6.83
CA GLU A 234 -18.08 -6.35 6.22
C GLU A 234 -17.00 -6.66 5.19
N TYR A 235 -16.06 -7.56 5.49
CA TYR A 235 -15.06 -8.00 4.53
C TYR A 235 -15.68 -8.65 3.27
N GLN A 236 -16.74 -9.46 3.41
CA GLN A 236 -17.41 -10.05 2.23
C GLN A 236 -18.12 -8.98 1.38
N VAL A 237 -18.71 -7.96 2.00
CA VAL A 237 -19.31 -6.83 1.29
C VAL A 237 -18.25 -6.06 0.51
N LEU A 238 -17.13 -5.71 1.16
CA LEU A 238 -16.00 -5.03 0.53
C LEU A 238 -15.43 -5.84 -0.64
N LYS A 239 -15.18 -7.15 -0.42
CA LYS A 239 -14.70 -8.05 -1.47
C LYS A 239 -15.66 -8.12 -2.66
N SER A 240 -16.97 -8.17 -2.40
CA SER A 240 -17.98 -8.19 -3.46
C SER A 240 -17.97 -6.88 -4.26
N ALA A 241 -17.88 -5.73 -3.59
CA ALA A 241 -17.77 -4.43 -4.25
C ALA A 241 -16.51 -4.37 -5.15
N PHE A 242 -15.36 -4.78 -4.63
CA PHE A 242 -14.10 -4.81 -5.38
C PHE A 242 -14.20 -5.71 -6.63
N VAL A 243 -14.79 -6.91 -6.49
CA VAL A 243 -14.98 -7.84 -7.60
C VAL A 243 -15.90 -7.26 -8.69
N GLN A 244 -16.89 -6.48 -8.31
CA GLN A 244 -17.82 -5.90 -9.28
C GLN A 244 -17.29 -4.64 -9.96
N THR A 245 -16.46 -3.85 -9.29
CA THR A 245 -16.06 -2.52 -9.77
C THR A 245 -14.65 -2.48 -10.33
N ILE A 246 -13.69 -3.18 -9.73
CA ILE A 246 -12.26 -3.08 -10.07
C ILE A 246 -11.75 -4.34 -10.78
N TYR A 247 -12.20 -5.52 -10.35
CA TYR A 247 -11.74 -6.79 -10.92
C TYR A 247 -11.94 -6.93 -12.44
N PRO A 248 -12.97 -6.33 -13.09
CA PRO A 248 -13.08 -6.31 -14.56
C PRO A 248 -11.88 -5.67 -15.29
N PHE A 249 -11.13 -4.81 -14.59
CA PHE A 249 -9.93 -4.16 -15.14
C PHE A 249 -8.64 -4.90 -14.78
N ILE A 250 -8.71 -6.06 -14.12
CA ILE A 250 -7.54 -6.83 -13.69
C ILE A 250 -7.25 -7.96 -14.70
N ASP A 251 -6.01 -8.02 -15.17
CA ASP A 251 -5.49 -9.16 -15.90
C ASP A 251 -5.23 -10.33 -14.95
N GLN A 252 -5.99 -11.42 -15.12
CA GLN A 252 -5.98 -12.56 -14.20
C GLN A 252 -4.68 -13.36 -14.23
N ASN A 253 -3.97 -13.36 -15.36
CA ASN A 253 -2.71 -14.08 -15.48
C ASN A 253 -1.59 -13.31 -14.76
N LEU A 254 -1.53 -12.01 -14.97
CA LEU A 254 -0.57 -11.15 -14.28
C LEU A 254 -0.86 -11.10 -12.77
N LEU A 255 -2.14 -11.10 -12.36
CA LEU A 255 -2.52 -11.14 -10.94
C LEU A 255 -1.94 -12.37 -10.23
N LYS A 256 -2.06 -13.57 -10.84
CA LYS A 256 -1.49 -14.79 -10.25
C LYS A 256 0.02 -14.72 -10.09
N ILE A 257 0.71 -14.10 -11.02
CA ILE A 257 2.17 -13.92 -10.96
C ILE A 257 2.49 -12.96 -9.82
N VAL A 258 1.84 -11.79 -9.77
CA VAL A 258 2.04 -10.78 -8.73
C VAL A 258 1.75 -11.34 -7.33
N GLN A 259 0.69 -12.13 -7.17
CA GLN A 259 0.36 -12.80 -5.90
C GLN A 259 1.36 -13.88 -5.49
N SER A 260 2.11 -14.45 -6.42
CA SER A 260 3.17 -15.44 -6.12
C SER A 260 4.52 -14.82 -5.75
N MET A 261 4.66 -13.49 -5.88
CA MET A 261 5.90 -12.76 -5.55
C MET A 261 6.04 -12.57 -4.04
N ARG A 262 7.28 -12.41 -3.58
CA ARG A 262 7.58 -11.97 -2.20
C ARG A 262 7.73 -10.47 -2.18
N TRP A 263 6.81 -9.78 -1.52
CA TRP A 263 6.74 -8.32 -1.49
C TRP A 263 7.43 -7.68 -0.27
N LEU A 264 7.52 -8.41 0.82
CA LEU A 264 8.32 -8.01 1.97
C LEU A 264 9.29 -9.14 2.29
N ASP A 265 10.57 -8.79 2.43
CA ASP A 265 11.55 -9.73 2.97
C ASP A 265 11.22 -9.91 4.45
N THR A 266 10.75 -11.11 4.81
CA THR A 266 10.39 -11.47 6.20
C THR A 266 11.61 -11.95 6.99
N SER A 267 12.77 -12.10 6.35
CA SER A 267 14.03 -12.34 7.05
C SER A 267 14.49 -11.03 7.68
N ASP A 268 14.64 -11.06 9.00
CA ASP A 268 15.10 -9.98 9.85
C ASP A 268 16.29 -9.19 9.27
N GLY A 269 16.29 -7.91 9.53
CA GLY A 269 17.19 -6.80 9.32
C GLY A 269 18.69 -7.04 9.00
N SER A 270 19.07 -8.06 8.29
CA SER A 270 20.37 -8.19 7.68
C SER A 270 20.29 -7.80 6.21
N ALA A 271 20.65 -6.55 5.98
CA ALA A 271 21.14 -5.94 4.76
C ALA A 271 20.88 -6.69 3.42
N ARG A 272 20.06 -6.14 2.57
CA ARG A 272 20.37 -6.07 1.15
C ARG A 272 20.49 -4.62 0.72
#